data_acaaef3e09b546c8c31e0e6b6b3ddcd9
#
_entry.id   acaaef3e09b546c8c31e0e6b6b3ddcd9
#
_cell.length_a   1.000
_cell.length_b   1.000
_cell.length_c   1.000
_cell.angle_alpha   90.00
_cell.angle_beta   90.00
_cell.angle_gamma   90.00
#
_symmetry.space_group_name_H-M   'P 1'
#
loop_
_entity.id
_entity.type
_entity.pdbx_description
1 polymer ?
#
loop_
_entity_poly.entity_id
_entity_poly.type
_entity_poly.pdbx_seq_one_letter_code
_entity_poly.pdbx_strand_id
1 'polypeptide(L)'
;MSAIGDLLTQLEGADPDSAPFFVRQLLQEEELMELQGADALRAARALCIFAGPQQLPIAGELAGRAHQAGVPGAGSLFAECADKVALMSGRPQRFGTVILEHQGDLVMAPLDGVADDETRRSFGLPSLTAMRMNVDEQNKKSAKSRYETQDLPPGQKFCRVWSDPDTEEIRHGLAQFPDGAWSDGNTLTLACRSEASGMIPGPVFELPMWNLSESDGTKTDLWCVQIRIDRLDEAVFGYGFWPLDPNGMPIGGRGPVDKRYRGKLAPDELPSHEDDALLGSLSTHEFSSVALRENRRVKVYLPPHHDQHSELHVVYATDGNMIEPYIRRIDAAIATGVIAPVLIVAPHAAPMDHTGNERALEYLPGFDDQRFDRHQRFFVDELPKWAEEEFSASPNREFRAVFGCSDGAGHALATGSMHRDRYGHCIAYSTGMPPSEQMQWDSEGAPFVHLCAGTLEQGFHQATEAWAAWLHFHSSPHHFTERVCGHDLIQWIEEFPRSIARAWGAPANSYERSK
;
A
#
# COMPACT_ATOMS: atom_id res chain seq x y z
N MET A 1 18.69 43.02 -0.10
CA MET A 1 17.72 41.90 -0.02
C MET A 1 18.40 40.81 0.79
N SER A 2 17.68 40.05 1.59
CA SER A 2 18.29 38.93 2.33
C SER A 2 18.63 37.80 1.34
N ALA A 3 19.62 36.93 1.68
CA ALA A 3 19.97 35.78 0.86
C ALA A 3 18.75 34.93 0.49
N ILE A 4 17.82 34.73 1.44
CA ILE A 4 16.53 34.05 1.21
C ILE A 4 15.65 34.78 0.19
N GLY A 5 15.56 36.12 0.24
CA GLY A 5 14.76 36.88 -0.72
C GLY A 5 15.23 36.74 -2.16
N ASP A 6 16.53 36.63 -2.35
CA ASP A 6 17.14 36.39 -3.67
C ASP A 6 16.87 34.92 -4.14
N LEU A 7 16.96 33.92 -3.24
CA LEU A 7 16.62 32.54 -3.53
C LEU A 7 15.13 32.37 -3.90
N LEU A 8 14.22 33.01 -3.18
CA LEU A 8 12.79 32.96 -3.50
C LEU A 8 12.50 33.59 -4.88
N THR A 9 13.21 34.66 -5.24
CA THR A 9 13.07 35.29 -6.55
C THR A 9 13.62 34.38 -7.66
N GLN A 10 14.72 33.69 -7.42
CA GLN A 10 15.28 32.71 -8.35
C GLN A 10 14.33 31.50 -8.54
N LEU A 11 13.72 31.01 -7.45
CA LEU A 11 12.73 29.92 -7.50
C LEU A 11 11.48 30.29 -8.31
N GLU A 12 10.99 31.52 -8.19
CA GLU A 12 9.83 31.99 -8.96
C GLU A 12 10.08 32.07 -10.47
N GLY A 13 11.34 32.23 -10.88
CA GLY A 13 11.77 32.25 -12.28
C GLY A 13 12.42 30.95 -12.76
N ALA A 14 12.55 29.93 -11.90
CA ALA A 14 13.24 28.69 -12.23
C ALA A 14 12.40 27.78 -13.13
N ASP A 15 13.06 27.11 -14.06
CA ASP A 15 12.48 25.98 -14.79
C ASP A 15 12.42 24.73 -13.88
N PRO A 16 11.62 23.70 -14.24
CA PRO A 16 11.47 22.50 -13.43
C PRO A 16 12.78 21.75 -13.12
N ASP A 17 13.78 21.86 -13.99
CA ASP A 17 15.06 21.15 -13.83
C ASP A 17 16.00 21.86 -12.86
N SER A 18 15.97 23.20 -12.82
CA SER A 18 16.81 24.02 -11.93
C SER A 18 16.17 24.25 -10.54
N ALA A 19 14.85 24.22 -10.43
CA ALA A 19 14.13 24.48 -9.19
C ALA A 19 14.57 23.59 -8.00
N PRO A 20 14.83 22.27 -8.14
CA PRO A 20 15.29 21.43 -7.03
C PRO A 20 16.65 21.86 -6.44
N PHE A 21 17.50 22.50 -7.22
CA PHE A 21 18.76 23.05 -6.71
C PHE A 21 18.51 24.23 -5.77
N PHE A 22 17.68 25.17 -6.16
CA PHE A 22 17.33 26.33 -5.33
C PHE A 22 16.53 25.95 -4.08
N VAL A 23 15.65 24.94 -4.19
CA VAL A 23 14.94 24.38 -3.01
C VAL A 23 15.92 23.83 -1.99
N ARG A 24 16.95 23.09 -2.41
CA ARG A 24 17.96 22.57 -1.48
C ARG A 24 18.73 23.68 -0.78
N GLN A 25 19.04 24.78 -1.49
CA GLN A 25 19.67 25.95 -0.88
C GLN A 25 18.73 26.61 0.12
N LEU A 26 17.45 26.81 -0.25
CA LEU A 26 16.44 27.38 0.63
C LEU A 26 16.28 26.58 1.94
N LEU A 27 16.30 25.24 1.86
CA LEU A 27 16.20 24.37 3.03
C LEU A 27 17.45 24.39 3.93
N GLN A 28 18.56 24.92 3.45
CA GLN A 28 19.82 25.07 4.24
C GLN A 28 19.90 26.43 4.95
N GLU A 29 19.02 27.39 4.63
CA GLU A 29 19.02 28.71 5.25
C GLU A 29 18.50 28.64 6.69
N GLU A 30 19.33 29.02 7.66
CA GLU A 30 18.97 29.01 9.09
C GLU A 30 17.75 29.90 9.40
N GLU A 31 17.58 31.01 8.65
CA GLU A 31 16.48 31.95 8.82
C GLU A 31 15.16 31.52 8.13
N LEU A 32 15.12 30.37 7.42
CA LEU A 32 13.92 29.94 6.69
C LEU A 32 12.69 29.91 7.59
N MET A 33 12.84 29.35 8.78
CA MET A 33 11.74 29.24 9.74
C MET A 33 11.44 30.55 10.48
N GLU A 34 12.18 31.62 10.24
CA GLU A 34 11.90 32.97 10.79
C GLU A 34 11.09 33.85 9.83
N LEU A 35 10.91 33.38 8.58
CA LEU A 35 10.12 34.15 7.59
C LEU A 35 8.71 34.42 8.07
N GLN A 36 8.22 35.62 7.72
CA GLN A 36 6.89 36.12 8.06
C GLN A 36 6.18 36.66 6.82
N GLY A 37 4.87 36.85 6.92
CA GLY A 37 4.07 37.52 5.91
C GLY A 37 4.19 36.91 4.51
N ALA A 38 4.38 37.77 3.51
CA ALA A 38 4.40 37.35 2.11
C ALA A 38 5.59 36.43 1.77
N ASP A 39 6.76 36.63 2.36
CA ASP A 39 7.93 35.81 2.09
C ASP A 39 7.78 34.37 2.67
N ALA A 40 7.13 34.23 3.82
CA ALA A 40 6.76 32.92 4.35
C ALA A 40 5.80 32.18 3.40
N LEU A 41 4.82 32.87 2.80
CA LEU A 41 3.92 32.28 1.81
C LEU A 41 4.65 31.89 0.52
N ARG A 42 5.58 32.70 0.05
CA ARG A 42 6.41 32.40 -1.15
C ARG A 42 7.25 31.14 -0.92
N ALA A 43 7.92 31.06 0.24
CA ALA A 43 8.70 29.88 0.62
C ALA A 43 7.81 28.62 0.73
N ALA A 44 6.66 28.74 1.39
CA ALA A 44 5.71 27.62 1.51
C ALA A 44 5.25 27.10 0.15
N ARG A 45 4.90 27.97 -0.78
CA ARG A 45 4.52 27.61 -2.16
C ARG A 45 5.65 26.92 -2.91
N ALA A 46 6.86 27.44 -2.83
CA ALA A 46 8.02 26.85 -3.47
C ALA A 46 8.28 25.41 -2.96
N LEU A 47 8.20 25.21 -1.65
CA LEU A 47 8.33 23.89 -1.05
C LEU A 47 7.22 22.93 -1.48
N CYS A 48 5.98 23.38 -1.58
CA CYS A 48 4.87 22.55 -2.05
C CYS A 48 4.98 22.13 -3.51
N ILE A 49 5.58 22.97 -4.37
CA ILE A 49 5.69 22.72 -5.81
C ILE A 49 6.93 21.89 -6.14
N PHE A 50 8.08 22.22 -5.55
CA PHE A 50 9.37 21.72 -6.01
C PHE A 50 10.09 20.83 -5.00
N ALA A 51 9.61 20.75 -3.76
CA ALA A 51 10.18 19.85 -2.75
C ALA A 51 9.37 18.55 -2.64
N GLY A 52 10.00 17.54 -2.07
CA GLY A 52 9.31 16.27 -1.80
C GLY A 52 8.27 16.39 -0.68
N PRO A 53 7.39 15.41 -0.55
CA PRO A 53 6.31 15.41 0.45
C PRO A 53 6.81 15.50 1.90
N GLN A 54 8.07 15.13 2.17
CA GLN A 54 8.72 15.28 3.48
C GLN A 54 8.79 16.74 3.94
N GLN A 55 8.72 17.71 3.02
CA GLN A 55 8.81 19.14 3.32
C GLN A 55 7.45 19.78 3.57
N LEU A 56 6.36 19.06 3.42
CA LEU A 56 5.00 19.57 3.69
C LEU A 56 4.80 20.08 5.13
N PRO A 57 5.40 19.49 6.19
CA PRO A 57 5.30 20.07 7.53
C PRO A 57 5.93 21.48 7.61
N ILE A 58 7.09 21.69 6.99
CA ILE A 58 7.78 22.99 6.93
C ILE A 58 6.94 23.98 6.11
N ALA A 59 6.47 23.57 4.94
CA ALA A 59 5.60 24.40 4.10
C ALA A 59 4.31 24.79 4.85
N GLY A 60 3.70 23.87 5.59
CA GLY A 60 2.53 24.13 6.41
C GLY A 60 2.79 25.16 7.52
N GLU A 61 3.92 25.04 8.24
CA GLU A 61 4.27 26.01 9.28
C GLU A 61 4.48 27.43 8.71
N LEU A 62 5.19 27.54 7.60
CA LEU A 62 5.39 28.83 6.90
C LEU A 62 4.07 29.42 6.40
N ALA A 63 3.18 28.60 5.83
CA ALA A 63 1.85 29.02 5.41
C ALA A 63 0.99 29.46 6.62
N GLY A 64 1.11 28.77 7.76
CA GLY A 64 0.45 29.16 9.01
C GLY A 64 0.89 30.53 9.52
N ARG A 65 2.20 30.83 9.50
CA ARG A 65 2.74 32.16 9.85
C ARG A 65 2.25 33.25 8.91
N ALA A 66 2.22 32.97 7.62
CA ALA A 66 1.69 33.90 6.63
C ALA A 66 0.17 34.16 6.83
N HIS A 67 -0.59 33.13 7.20
CA HIS A 67 -2.01 33.25 7.52
C HIS A 67 -2.24 34.09 8.76
N GLN A 68 -1.47 33.89 9.83
CA GLN A 68 -1.52 34.72 11.04
C GLN A 68 -1.18 36.19 10.75
N ALA A 69 -0.32 36.44 9.79
CA ALA A 69 0.00 37.77 9.30
C ALA A 69 -1.06 38.35 8.33
N GLY A 70 -2.17 37.65 8.09
CA GLY A 70 -3.28 38.09 7.24
C GLY A 70 -3.01 38.04 5.74
N VAL A 71 -2.02 37.26 5.28
CA VAL A 71 -1.68 37.18 3.85
C VAL A 71 -2.75 36.36 3.11
N PRO A 72 -3.36 36.92 2.05
CA PRO A 72 -4.39 36.24 1.29
C PRO A 72 -3.91 34.93 0.69
N GLY A 73 -4.72 33.85 0.78
CA GLY A 73 -4.41 32.53 0.25
C GLY A 73 -3.45 31.70 1.12
N ALA A 74 -2.90 32.24 2.19
CA ALA A 74 -2.04 31.50 3.09
C ALA A 74 -2.81 30.46 3.91
N GLY A 75 -4.04 30.78 4.33
CA GLY A 75 -4.89 29.85 5.08
C GLY A 75 -5.26 28.59 4.29
N SER A 76 -5.60 28.73 3.02
CA SER A 76 -5.90 27.57 2.16
C SER A 76 -4.67 26.69 1.95
N LEU A 77 -3.49 27.25 1.77
CA LEU A 77 -2.26 26.48 1.63
C LEU A 77 -1.89 25.75 2.94
N PHE A 78 -2.05 26.41 4.09
CA PHE A 78 -1.88 25.77 5.39
C PHE A 78 -2.79 24.57 5.55
N ALA A 79 -4.08 24.73 5.25
CA ALA A 79 -5.06 23.66 5.35
C ALA A 79 -4.72 22.49 4.42
N GLU A 80 -4.29 22.77 3.20
CA GLU A 80 -3.86 21.76 2.23
C GLU A 80 -2.63 20.97 2.73
N CYS A 81 -1.61 21.66 3.23
CA CYS A 81 -0.44 21.00 3.81
C CYS A 81 -0.81 20.12 5.01
N ALA A 82 -1.65 20.65 5.91
CA ALA A 82 -2.10 19.90 7.10
C ALA A 82 -2.85 18.62 6.73
N ASP A 83 -3.75 18.70 5.74
CA ASP A 83 -4.51 17.54 5.26
C ASP A 83 -3.60 16.50 4.58
N LYS A 84 -2.67 16.93 3.72
CA LYS A 84 -1.69 16.05 3.09
C LYS A 84 -0.80 15.33 4.13
N VAL A 85 -0.31 16.05 5.12
CA VAL A 85 0.49 15.48 6.23
C VAL A 85 -0.34 14.47 7.04
N ALA A 86 -1.61 14.78 7.31
CA ALA A 86 -2.50 13.86 8.00
C ALA A 86 -2.66 12.55 7.22
N LEU A 87 -2.95 12.62 5.92
CA LEU A 87 -3.12 11.45 5.05
C LEU A 87 -1.82 10.63 4.92
N MET A 88 -0.67 11.27 4.78
CA MET A 88 0.64 10.59 4.76
C MET A 88 0.92 9.84 6.06
N SER A 89 0.35 10.30 7.18
CA SER A 89 0.45 9.66 8.48
C SER A 89 -0.68 8.65 8.74
N GLY A 90 -1.44 8.26 7.71
CA GLY A 90 -2.57 7.33 7.81
C GLY A 90 -3.78 7.90 8.58
N ARG A 91 -3.83 9.21 8.80
CA ARG A 91 -4.93 9.90 9.50
C ARG A 91 -5.88 10.56 8.50
N PRO A 92 -7.18 10.65 8.83
CA PRO A 92 -8.12 11.42 8.01
C PRO A 92 -7.71 12.89 7.92
N GLN A 93 -8.06 13.52 6.80
CA GLN A 93 -7.87 14.94 6.63
C GLN A 93 -8.84 15.75 7.51
N ARG A 94 -8.41 16.92 7.95
CA ARG A 94 -9.21 17.80 8.80
C ARG A 94 -10.07 18.78 8.01
N PHE A 95 -9.50 19.40 6.98
CA PHE A 95 -10.13 20.50 6.25
C PHE A 95 -10.83 20.06 4.97
N GLY A 96 -10.67 18.84 4.50
CA GLY A 96 -11.27 18.34 3.26
C GLY A 96 -10.74 19.04 2.02
N THR A 97 -9.45 19.35 1.99
CA THR A 97 -8.81 20.00 0.85
C THR A 97 -8.24 19.02 -0.16
N VAL A 98 -7.98 17.79 0.25
CA VAL A 98 -7.38 16.77 -0.60
C VAL A 98 -8.48 15.96 -1.29
N ILE A 99 -8.46 16.02 -2.61
CA ILE A 99 -9.26 15.22 -3.51
C ILE A 99 -8.29 14.29 -4.22
N LEU A 100 -8.57 13.01 -4.14
CA LEU A 100 -7.78 11.97 -4.77
C LEU A 100 -8.40 11.63 -6.12
N GLU A 101 -7.56 11.40 -7.10
CA GLU A 101 -8.00 10.69 -8.29
C GLU A 101 -7.89 9.19 -8.01
N HIS A 102 -9.05 8.54 -8.00
CA HIS A 102 -9.12 7.10 -7.82
C HIS A 102 -9.83 6.52 -9.03
N GLN A 103 -9.06 5.90 -9.92
CA GLN A 103 -9.56 5.23 -11.13
C GLN A 103 -10.34 6.13 -12.09
N GLY A 104 -9.86 7.36 -12.19
CA GLY A 104 -10.45 8.36 -13.07
C GLY A 104 -11.65 9.08 -12.46
N ASP A 105 -12.07 8.76 -11.25
CA ASP A 105 -13.00 9.55 -10.46
C ASP A 105 -12.27 10.37 -9.42
N LEU A 106 -12.76 11.58 -9.20
CA LEU A 106 -12.32 12.40 -8.10
C LEU A 106 -13.08 11.98 -6.84
N VAL A 107 -12.34 11.66 -5.78
CA VAL A 107 -12.89 11.24 -4.50
C VAL A 107 -12.31 12.10 -3.40
N MET A 108 -13.16 12.67 -2.55
CA MET A 108 -12.68 13.39 -1.37
C MET A 108 -12.04 12.38 -0.41
N ALA A 109 -10.79 12.60 -0.03
CA ALA A 109 -10.12 11.77 0.96
C ALA A 109 -10.88 11.77 2.31
N PRO A 110 -10.76 10.72 3.13
CA PRO A 110 -11.50 10.60 4.39
C PRO A 110 -11.32 11.83 5.31
N LEU A 111 -12.43 12.27 5.94
CA LEU A 111 -12.50 13.44 6.84
C LEU A 111 -12.62 13.00 8.31
N ASP A 112 -11.99 13.72 9.24
CA ASP A 112 -12.11 13.48 10.68
C ASP A 112 -13.38 14.06 11.31
N GLY A 113 -14.20 14.77 10.54
CA GLY A 113 -15.46 15.37 10.98
C GLY A 113 -15.33 16.64 11.84
N VAL A 114 -14.12 17.14 12.05
CA VAL A 114 -13.87 18.28 12.98
C VAL A 114 -13.99 19.64 12.31
N ALA A 115 -13.74 19.74 11.00
CA ALA A 115 -13.80 21.04 10.31
C ALA A 115 -15.21 21.38 9.84
N ASP A 116 -15.90 22.20 10.60
CA ASP A 116 -17.14 22.83 10.17
C ASP A 116 -16.91 23.92 9.10
N ASP A 117 -17.97 24.40 8.49
CA ASP A 117 -17.90 25.43 7.45
C ASP A 117 -17.43 26.79 7.97
N GLU A 118 -17.54 27.07 9.27
CA GLU A 118 -17.02 28.30 9.90
C GLU A 118 -15.49 28.25 9.99
N THR A 119 -14.96 27.16 10.50
CA THR A 119 -13.52 26.89 10.51
C THR A 119 -12.95 26.95 9.09
N ARG A 120 -13.58 26.28 8.12
CA ARG A 120 -13.12 26.29 6.72
C ARG A 120 -13.09 27.71 6.15
N ARG A 121 -14.13 28.50 6.42
CA ARG A 121 -14.21 29.90 5.95
C ARG A 121 -13.09 30.76 6.53
N SER A 122 -12.68 30.53 7.78
CA SER A 122 -11.57 31.31 8.39
C SER A 122 -10.23 31.05 7.70
N PHE A 123 -10.06 29.91 7.03
CA PHE A 123 -8.91 29.57 6.18
C PHE A 123 -9.11 29.92 4.71
N GLY A 124 -10.21 30.58 4.34
CA GLY A 124 -10.50 30.95 2.95
C GLY A 124 -10.94 29.78 2.08
N LEU A 125 -11.45 28.69 2.67
CA LEU A 125 -11.92 27.50 1.96
C LEU A 125 -13.43 27.59 1.68
N PRO A 126 -13.92 27.01 0.56
CA PRO A 126 -15.34 26.85 0.30
C PRO A 126 -15.96 25.87 1.30
N SER A 127 -17.29 25.87 1.44
CA SER A 127 -17.99 24.90 2.27
C SER A 127 -17.74 23.45 1.79
N LEU A 128 -17.82 22.47 2.70
CA LEU A 128 -17.73 21.07 2.33
C LEU A 128 -18.78 20.65 1.31
N THR A 129 -20.01 21.17 1.45
CA THR A 129 -21.08 20.94 0.50
C THR A 129 -20.70 21.44 -0.90
N ALA A 130 -20.15 22.67 -1.00
CA ALA A 130 -19.70 23.21 -2.28
C ALA A 130 -18.56 22.41 -2.90
N MET A 131 -17.61 21.93 -2.08
CA MET A 131 -16.53 21.06 -2.55
C MET A 131 -17.07 19.70 -3.08
N ARG A 132 -17.97 19.05 -2.34
CA ARG A 132 -18.60 17.78 -2.77
C ARG A 132 -19.38 17.97 -4.07
N MET A 133 -20.19 19.02 -4.17
CA MET A 133 -20.90 19.33 -5.41
C MET A 133 -19.97 19.53 -6.61
N ASN A 134 -18.84 20.19 -6.40
CA ASN A 134 -17.82 20.38 -7.45
C ASN A 134 -17.20 19.07 -7.88
N VAL A 135 -16.84 18.19 -6.93
CA VAL A 135 -16.33 16.83 -7.20
C VAL A 135 -17.35 16.04 -7.99
N ASP A 136 -18.62 16.03 -7.56
CA ASP A 136 -19.71 15.32 -8.25
C ASP A 136 -19.93 15.87 -9.67
N GLU A 137 -19.87 17.17 -9.86
CA GLU A 137 -20.03 17.78 -11.18
C GLU A 137 -18.85 17.45 -12.11
N GLN A 138 -17.63 17.45 -11.59
CA GLN A 138 -16.45 17.06 -12.37
C GLN A 138 -16.50 15.58 -12.74
N ASN A 139 -16.90 14.72 -11.81
CA ASN A 139 -17.09 13.29 -12.07
C ASN A 139 -18.18 13.06 -13.13
N LYS A 140 -19.32 13.76 -13.06
CA LYS A 140 -20.38 13.69 -14.08
C LYS A 140 -19.88 14.10 -15.46
N LYS A 141 -19.10 15.18 -15.56
CA LYS A 141 -18.51 15.63 -16.82
C LYS A 141 -17.52 14.61 -17.38
N SER A 142 -16.66 14.07 -16.53
CA SER A 142 -15.70 13.03 -16.88
C SER A 142 -16.39 11.72 -17.26
N ALA A 143 -17.44 11.32 -16.52
CA ALA A 143 -18.24 10.15 -16.82
C ALA A 143 -18.85 10.21 -18.22
N LYS A 144 -19.49 11.34 -18.57
CA LYS A 144 -20.14 11.50 -19.88
C LYS A 144 -19.18 11.25 -21.05
N SER A 145 -17.90 11.61 -20.91
CA SER A 145 -16.88 11.34 -21.94
C SER A 145 -16.44 9.86 -21.98
N ARG A 146 -16.60 9.12 -20.88
CA ARG A 146 -16.22 7.70 -20.78
C ARG A 146 -17.32 6.75 -21.23
N TYR A 147 -18.58 7.19 -21.20
CA TYR A 147 -19.74 6.36 -21.64
C TYR A 147 -19.79 6.11 -23.15
N GLU A 148 -19.19 6.96 -23.93
CA GLU A 148 -19.20 6.83 -25.39
C GLU A 148 -18.21 5.76 -25.89
N THR A 149 -17.34 5.23 -25.02
CA THR A 149 -16.43 4.13 -25.35
C THR A 149 -16.74 2.91 -24.50
N GLN A 150 -17.06 1.78 -25.14
CA GLN A 150 -17.25 0.47 -24.48
C GLN A 150 -15.94 -0.10 -23.89
N ASP A 151 -14.83 0.55 -24.08
CA ASP A 151 -13.49 0.09 -23.69
C ASP A 151 -12.96 0.85 -22.47
N LEU A 152 -12.06 0.19 -21.74
CA LEU A 152 -11.30 0.84 -20.67
C LEU A 152 -10.48 1.99 -21.25
N PRO A 153 -10.35 3.13 -20.55
CA PRO A 153 -9.44 4.18 -20.96
C PRO A 153 -8.03 3.65 -21.14
N PRO A 154 -7.25 4.17 -22.12
CA PRO A 154 -5.89 3.72 -22.36
C PRO A 154 -5.04 3.74 -21.08
N GLY A 155 -4.40 2.62 -20.76
CA GLY A 155 -3.53 2.47 -19.59
C GLY A 155 -4.26 2.21 -18.27
N GLN A 156 -5.59 2.26 -18.22
CA GLN A 156 -6.36 1.88 -17.04
C GLN A 156 -6.67 0.38 -17.05
N LYS A 157 -6.55 -0.25 -15.89
CA LYS A 157 -6.87 -1.68 -15.70
C LYS A 157 -8.30 -1.91 -15.23
N PHE A 158 -8.94 -0.87 -14.74
CA PHE A 158 -10.35 -0.88 -14.37
C PHE A 158 -10.92 0.54 -14.32
N CYS A 159 -12.22 0.66 -14.41
CA CYS A 159 -12.94 1.92 -14.22
C CYS A 159 -14.34 1.66 -13.68
N ARG A 160 -14.89 2.65 -12.96
CA ARG A 160 -16.27 2.63 -12.53
C ARG A 160 -17.18 2.76 -13.75
N VAL A 161 -18.20 1.92 -13.82
CA VAL A 161 -19.29 2.07 -14.79
C VAL A 161 -20.37 2.94 -14.18
N TRP A 162 -20.70 4.01 -14.85
CA TRP A 162 -21.82 4.87 -14.48
C TRP A 162 -23.07 4.31 -15.15
N SER A 163 -23.73 3.38 -14.51
CA SER A 163 -25.04 2.91 -14.93
C SER A 163 -26.08 3.29 -13.88
N ASP A 164 -27.31 3.36 -14.29
CA ASP A 164 -28.46 3.46 -13.39
C ASP A 164 -29.12 2.08 -13.41
N PRO A 165 -28.60 1.10 -12.66
CA PRO A 165 -29.10 -0.25 -12.70
C PRO A 165 -30.51 -0.30 -12.14
N ASP A 166 -31.36 -1.10 -12.77
CA ASP A 166 -32.72 -1.35 -12.30
C ASP A 166 -32.67 -1.99 -10.89
N THR A 167 -33.48 -1.46 -9.96
CA THR A 167 -33.58 -1.99 -8.60
C THR A 167 -34.03 -3.45 -8.59
N GLU A 168 -34.86 -3.90 -9.50
CA GLU A 168 -35.28 -5.29 -9.63
C GLU A 168 -34.12 -6.18 -10.11
N GLU A 169 -33.29 -5.70 -11.03
CA GLU A 169 -32.09 -6.42 -11.45
C GLU A 169 -31.13 -6.64 -10.27
N ILE A 170 -30.90 -5.60 -9.46
CA ILE A 170 -30.03 -5.72 -8.29
C ILE A 170 -30.65 -6.64 -7.23
N ARG A 171 -31.96 -6.59 -6.98
CA ARG A 171 -32.65 -7.53 -6.07
C ARG A 171 -32.48 -8.98 -6.53
N HIS A 172 -32.64 -9.21 -7.83
CA HIS A 172 -32.50 -10.53 -8.42
C HIS A 172 -31.04 -11.02 -8.31
N GLY A 173 -30.07 -10.16 -8.60
CA GLY A 173 -28.63 -10.44 -8.43
C GLY A 173 -28.29 -10.83 -7.00
N LEU A 174 -28.73 -10.06 -6.00
CA LEU A 174 -28.52 -10.37 -4.58
C LEU A 174 -29.20 -11.67 -4.13
N ALA A 175 -30.34 -12.05 -4.75
CA ALA A 175 -30.98 -13.32 -4.46
C ALA A 175 -30.19 -14.53 -5.00
N GLN A 176 -29.51 -14.37 -6.14
CA GLN A 176 -28.64 -15.40 -6.72
C GLN A 176 -27.23 -15.43 -6.12
N PHE A 177 -26.71 -14.27 -5.77
CA PHE A 177 -25.34 -14.07 -5.26
C PHE A 177 -25.39 -13.35 -3.90
N PRO A 178 -25.67 -14.06 -2.81
CA PRO A 178 -25.91 -13.49 -1.48
C PRO A 178 -24.68 -12.76 -0.92
N ASP A 179 -23.47 -13.08 -1.40
CA ASP A 179 -22.23 -12.36 -1.06
C ASP A 179 -22.17 -10.96 -1.71
N GLY A 180 -23.09 -10.67 -2.64
CA GLY A 180 -23.22 -9.36 -3.25
C GLY A 180 -22.21 -9.05 -4.35
N ALA A 181 -21.62 -10.06 -4.99
CA ALA A 181 -20.73 -9.89 -6.13
C ALA A 181 -21.09 -10.84 -7.28
N TRP A 182 -21.22 -10.29 -8.48
CA TRP A 182 -21.38 -11.08 -9.72
C TRP A 182 -20.82 -10.33 -10.91
N SER A 183 -20.59 -11.04 -12.01
CA SER A 183 -20.02 -10.45 -13.22
C SER A 183 -20.85 -10.73 -14.46
N ASP A 184 -20.84 -9.77 -15.38
CA ASP A 184 -21.27 -9.94 -16.76
C ASP A 184 -20.14 -9.44 -17.68
N GLY A 185 -19.55 -10.36 -18.45
CA GLY A 185 -18.32 -10.09 -19.20
C GLY A 185 -17.22 -9.57 -18.29
N ASN A 186 -16.69 -8.39 -18.61
CA ASN A 186 -15.65 -7.71 -17.83
C ASN A 186 -16.21 -6.70 -16.80
N THR A 187 -17.51 -6.71 -16.57
CA THR A 187 -18.17 -5.82 -15.59
C THR A 187 -18.51 -6.60 -14.33
N LEU A 188 -17.91 -6.20 -13.21
CA LEU A 188 -18.23 -6.65 -11.88
C LEU A 188 -19.33 -5.78 -11.29
N THR A 189 -20.37 -6.38 -10.75
CA THR A 189 -21.37 -5.72 -9.91
C THR A 189 -21.12 -6.08 -8.46
N LEU A 190 -20.94 -5.06 -7.61
CA LEU A 190 -20.92 -5.19 -6.15
C LEU A 190 -22.17 -4.51 -5.59
N ALA A 191 -22.98 -5.25 -4.83
CA ALA A 191 -24.22 -4.74 -4.28
C ALA A 191 -24.48 -5.28 -2.87
N CYS A 192 -25.17 -4.48 -2.05
CA CYS A 192 -25.58 -4.88 -0.70
C CYS A 192 -26.85 -4.13 -0.27
N ARG A 193 -27.41 -4.56 0.89
CA ARG A 193 -28.49 -3.85 1.58
C ARG A 193 -27.93 -3.16 2.82
N SER A 194 -28.28 -1.89 3.00
CA SER A 194 -27.88 -1.11 4.18
C SER A 194 -28.74 0.13 4.37
N GLU A 195 -29.02 0.47 5.62
CA GLU A 195 -29.66 1.74 6.03
C GLU A 195 -28.61 2.86 6.29
N ALA A 196 -27.34 2.63 6.02
CA ALA A 196 -26.27 3.60 6.26
C ALA A 196 -26.39 4.82 5.34
N SER A 197 -25.73 5.91 5.69
CA SER A 197 -25.68 7.15 4.90
C SER A 197 -24.81 7.05 3.66
N GLY A 198 -23.92 6.07 3.60
CA GLY A 198 -23.04 5.77 2.49
C GLY A 198 -22.47 4.36 2.62
N MET A 199 -21.97 3.81 1.54
CA MET A 199 -21.35 2.49 1.47
C MET A 199 -20.13 2.53 0.56
N ILE A 200 -19.09 1.78 0.92
CA ILE A 200 -17.97 1.48 0.03
C ILE A 200 -17.66 -0.02 0.04
N PRO A 201 -17.27 -0.62 -1.08
CA PRO A 201 -16.70 -1.97 -1.10
C PRO A 201 -15.20 -1.86 -0.85
N GLY A 202 -14.74 -2.21 0.34
CA GLY A 202 -13.32 -2.17 0.69
C GLY A 202 -12.68 -3.56 0.71
N PRO A 203 -11.36 -3.67 0.71
CA PRO A 203 -10.38 -2.58 0.60
C PRO A 203 -9.94 -2.26 -0.83
N VAL A 204 -10.32 -3.10 -1.84
CA VAL A 204 -9.71 -3.05 -3.17
C VAL A 204 -10.14 -1.81 -3.95
N PHE A 205 -11.43 -1.47 -3.89
CA PHE A 205 -11.94 -0.39 -4.72
C PHE A 205 -12.17 0.91 -3.97
N GLU A 206 -12.55 0.84 -2.69
CA GLU A 206 -12.87 2.01 -1.83
C GLU A 206 -13.67 3.11 -2.56
N LEU A 207 -14.49 2.69 -3.54
CA LEU A 207 -15.32 3.57 -4.35
C LEU A 207 -16.70 3.75 -3.71
N PRO A 208 -17.25 4.97 -3.63
CA PRO A 208 -18.61 5.18 -3.15
C PRO A 208 -19.61 4.36 -3.97
N MET A 209 -20.47 3.61 -3.30
CA MET A 209 -21.59 2.93 -3.91
C MET A 209 -22.76 3.90 -4.10
N TRP A 210 -23.63 3.60 -5.05
CA TRP A 210 -24.88 4.34 -5.28
C TRP A 210 -26.00 3.77 -4.42
N ASN A 211 -26.73 4.63 -3.72
CA ASN A 211 -28.04 4.26 -3.18
C ASN A 211 -29.07 4.32 -4.30
N LEU A 212 -29.71 3.21 -4.57
CA LEU A 212 -30.69 3.10 -5.63
C LEU A 212 -32.07 3.63 -5.20
N SER A 213 -32.83 4.13 -6.15
CA SER A 213 -34.18 4.61 -5.93
C SER A 213 -35.16 3.85 -6.82
N GLU A 214 -36.38 3.68 -6.35
CA GLU A 214 -37.49 3.18 -7.17
C GLU A 214 -37.83 4.17 -8.29
N SER A 215 -38.56 3.73 -9.27
CA SER A 215 -39.00 4.55 -10.42
C SER A 215 -39.78 5.81 -10.02
N ASP A 216 -40.38 5.83 -8.83
CA ASP A 216 -41.10 6.98 -8.27
C ASP A 216 -40.18 7.93 -7.48
N GLY A 217 -38.86 7.64 -7.40
CA GLY A 217 -37.88 8.40 -6.67
C GLY A 217 -37.73 8.02 -5.19
N THR A 218 -38.47 7.03 -4.71
CA THR A 218 -38.34 6.54 -3.33
C THR A 218 -36.99 5.84 -3.15
N LYS A 219 -36.19 6.30 -2.17
CA LYS A 219 -34.91 5.66 -1.83
C LYS A 219 -35.13 4.25 -1.29
N THR A 220 -34.28 3.33 -1.70
CA THR A 220 -34.25 1.95 -1.22
C THR A 220 -33.13 1.74 -0.22
N ASP A 221 -33.07 0.53 0.36
CA ASP A 221 -31.93 0.03 1.15
C ASP A 221 -30.80 -0.56 0.27
N LEU A 222 -30.94 -0.48 -1.06
CA LEU A 222 -30.04 -1.08 -2.02
C LEU A 222 -28.87 -0.14 -2.35
N TRP A 223 -27.68 -0.68 -2.27
CA TRP A 223 -26.44 -0.01 -2.68
C TRP A 223 -25.75 -0.83 -3.75
N CYS A 224 -25.22 -0.16 -4.77
CA CYS A 224 -24.59 -0.81 -5.91
C CYS A 224 -23.43 0.02 -6.44
N VAL A 225 -22.40 -0.66 -6.94
CA VAL A 225 -21.38 -0.11 -7.82
C VAL A 225 -21.05 -1.14 -8.89
N GLN A 226 -20.86 -0.68 -10.12
CA GLN A 226 -20.41 -1.51 -11.23
C GLN A 226 -19.03 -1.05 -11.67
N ILE A 227 -18.12 -2.01 -11.87
CA ILE A 227 -16.72 -1.76 -12.17
C ILE A 227 -16.32 -2.62 -13.36
N ARG A 228 -15.83 -2.00 -14.42
CA ARG A 228 -15.23 -2.73 -15.54
C ARG A 228 -13.78 -3.01 -15.20
N ILE A 229 -13.35 -4.25 -15.35
CA ILE A 229 -12.04 -4.74 -14.96
C ILE A 229 -11.43 -5.49 -16.15
N ASP A 230 -10.20 -5.12 -16.52
CA ASP A 230 -9.43 -5.88 -17.50
C ASP A 230 -9.14 -7.29 -16.95
N ARG A 231 -9.39 -8.31 -17.76
CA ARG A 231 -9.19 -9.72 -17.38
C ARG A 231 -9.94 -10.12 -16.08
N LEU A 232 -11.16 -9.64 -15.88
CA LEU A 232 -11.96 -9.96 -14.69
C LEU A 232 -12.08 -11.47 -14.42
N ASP A 233 -12.08 -12.29 -15.47
CA ASP A 233 -12.11 -13.75 -15.34
C ASP A 233 -10.88 -14.33 -14.61
N GLU A 234 -9.76 -13.61 -14.55
CA GLU A 234 -8.54 -14.01 -13.83
C GLU A 234 -8.49 -13.42 -12.40
N ALA A 235 -9.44 -12.56 -12.03
CA ALA A 235 -9.38 -11.79 -10.80
C ALA A 235 -9.55 -12.65 -9.55
N VAL A 236 -8.76 -12.31 -8.51
CA VAL A 236 -8.94 -12.82 -7.13
C VAL A 236 -8.70 -11.68 -6.18
N PHE A 237 -9.71 -11.32 -5.39
CA PHE A 237 -9.57 -10.30 -4.35
C PHE A 237 -10.57 -10.48 -3.22
N GLY A 238 -10.20 -10.00 -2.04
CA GLY A 238 -11.09 -9.90 -0.89
C GLY A 238 -11.90 -8.60 -0.92
N TYR A 239 -13.13 -8.64 -0.43
CA TYR A 239 -13.94 -7.45 -0.25
C TYR A 239 -14.88 -7.58 0.95
N GLY A 240 -15.39 -6.45 1.38
CA GLY A 240 -16.45 -6.33 2.36
C GLY A 240 -17.21 -5.04 2.09
N PHE A 241 -18.42 -4.91 2.62
CA PHE A 241 -19.22 -3.70 2.50
C PHE A 241 -19.10 -2.88 3.78
N TRP A 242 -18.51 -1.69 3.67
CA TRP A 242 -18.23 -0.82 4.81
C TRP A 242 -19.19 0.36 4.83
N PRO A 243 -20.06 0.45 5.86
CA PRO A 243 -20.96 1.58 6.00
C PRO A 243 -20.19 2.85 6.34
N LEU A 244 -20.61 3.95 5.76
CA LEU A 244 -20.05 5.27 5.99
C LEU A 244 -20.97 6.13 6.85
N ASP A 245 -20.38 6.96 7.68
CA ASP A 245 -21.07 8.04 8.38
C ASP A 245 -21.39 9.21 7.42
N PRO A 246 -22.15 10.23 7.86
CA PRO A 246 -22.46 11.39 7.01
C PRO A 246 -21.24 12.18 6.54
N ASN A 247 -20.07 12.01 7.17
CA ASN A 247 -18.82 12.65 6.78
C ASN A 247 -18.01 11.82 5.77
N GLY A 248 -18.50 10.62 5.43
CA GLY A 248 -17.82 9.72 4.50
C GLY A 248 -16.76 8.83 5.16
N MET A 249 -16.76 8.72 6.50
CA MET A 249 -15.85 7.85 7.22
C MET A 249 -16.47 6.48 7.48
N PRO A 250 -15.70 5.39 7.35
CA PRO A 250 -16.18 4.07 7.72
C PRO A 250 -16.58 4.01 9.21
N ILE A 251 -17.81 3.58 9.46
CA ILE A 251 -18.34 3.44 10.83
C ILE A 251 -17.61 2.29 11.54
N GLY A 252 -16.93 2.61 12.62
CA GLY A 252 -16.14 1.61 13.37
C GLY A 252 -14.77 1.31 12.77
N GLY A 253 -14.30 2.14 11.82
CA GLY A 253 -13.04 1.96 11.11
C GLY A 253 -13.19 1.10 9.85
N ARG A 254 -12.07 0.59 9.33
CA ARG A 254 -12.10 -0.37 8.22
C ARG A 254 -12.88 -1.62 8.64
N GLY A 255 -13.92 -1.95 7.89
CA GLY A 255 -14.76 -3.10 8.16
C GLY A 255 -14.08 -4.44 7.81
N PRO A 256 -14.76 -5.56 8.04
CA PRO A 256 -14.22 -6.87 7.71
C PRO A 256 -14.05 -7.04 6.19
N VAL A 257 -13.05 -7.84 5.82
CA VAL A 257 -12.87 -8.41 4.48
C VAL A 257 -13.30 -9.87 4.59
N ASP A 258 -14.61 -10.10 4.53
CA ASP A 258 -15.24 -11.38 4.85
C ASP A 258 -15.72 -12.14 3.60
N LYS A 259 -15.54 -11.53 2.43
CA LYS A 259 -15.95 -12.07 1.13
C LYS A 259 -14.78 -12.12 0.17
N ARG A 260 -14.89 -13.02 -0.82
CA ARG A 260 -13.88 -13.19 -1.86
C ARG A 260 -14.57 -13.27 -3.22
N TYR A 261 -14.07 -12.50 -4.18
CA TYR A 261 -14.35 -12.71 -5.59
C TYR A 261 -13.26 -13.59 -6.20
N ARG A 262 -13.65 -14.54 -7.03
CA ARG A 262 -12.74 -15.37 -7.81
C ARG A 262 -13.30 -15.59 -9.20
N GLY A 263 -12.59 -15.12 -10.21
CA GLY A 263 -12.92 -15.30 -11.62
C GLY A 263 -12.72 -16.77 -12.06
N LYS A 264 -13.38 -17.16 -13.12
CA LYS A 264 -13.38 -18.55 -13.62
C LYS A 264 -12.03 -19.02 -14.20
N LEU A 265 -11.14 -18.10 -14.57
CA LEU A 265 -9.80 -18.33 -15.06
C LEU A 265 -8.72 -17.94 -14.03
N ALA A 266 -9.14 -17.63 -12.81
CA ALA A 266 -8.20 -17.34 -11.72
C ALA A 266 -7.25 -18.52 -11.51
N PRO A 267 -5.98 -18.29 -11.15
CA PRO A 267 -5.02 -19.37 -10.87
C PRO A 267 -5.54 -20.30 -9.79
N ASP A 268 -5.22 -21.59 -9.91
CA ASP A 268 -5.61 -22.60 -8.92
C ASP A 268 -5.16 -22.19 -7.53
N GLU A 269 -6.05 -22.38 -6.57
CA GLU A 269 -5.75 -22.10 -5.17
C GLU A 269 -4.82 -23.19 -4.62
N LEU A 270 -3.75 -22.76 -3.95
CA LEU A 270 -2.87 -23.71 -3.25
C LEU A 270 -3.53 -24.18 -1.94
N PRO A 271 -3.19 -25.38 -1.47
CA PRO A 271 -3.68 -25.91 -0.19
C PRO A 271 -3.46 -24.92 0.97
N SER A 272 -4.36 -24.94 1.94
CA SER A 272 -4.28 -24.13 3.17
C SER A 272 -4.79 -24.94 4.36
N HIS A 273 -4.26 -24.69 5.54
CA HIS A 273 -4.75 -25.19 6.82
C HIS A 273 -5.61 -24.14 7.54
N GLU A 274 -6.62 -23.56 6.86
CA GLU A 274 -7.40 -22.44 7.42
C GLU A 274 -8.08 -22.82 8.74
N ASP A 275 -8.63 -24.05 8.83
CA ASP A 275 -9.38 -24.54 10.00
C ASP A 275 -8.62 -25.62 10.81
N ASP A 276 -7.45 -26.08 10.33
CA ASP A 276 -6.69 -27.16 10.94
C ASP A 276 -5.50 -26.64 11.78
N ALA A 277 -5.04 -27.48 12.71
CA ALA A 277 -3.77 -27.25 13.39
C ALA A 277 -2.60 -27.36 12.40
N LEU A 278 -1.60 -26.49 12.55
CA LEU A 278 -0.37 -26.60 11.79
C LEU A 278 0.30 -27.95 12.04
N LEU A 279 0.88 -28.54 11.00
CA LEU A 279 1.74 -29.74 11.12
C LEU A 279 3.13 -29.37 11.65
N GLY A 280 3.62 -28.19 11.31
CA GLY A 280 4.77 -27.56 11.93
C GLY A 280 4.42 -26.85 13.24
N SER A 281 5.28 -25.98 13.71
CA SER A 281 5.05 -25.19 14.91
C SER A 281 5.29 -23.71 14.69
N LEU A 282 4.41 -22.87 15.26
CA LEU A 282 4.55 -21.42 15.26
C LEU A 282 4.70 -20.94 16.71
N SER A 283 5.79 -20.27 17.02
CA SER A 283 6.10 -19.73 18.34
C SER A 283 6.37 -18.24 18.29
N THR A 284 6.26 -17.57 19.42
CA THR A 284 6.59 -16.14 19.58
C THR A 284 7.66 -16.00 20.64
N HIS A 285 8.72 -15.28 20.31
CA HIS A 285 9.87 -15.05 21.16
C HIS A 285 10.03 -13.57 21.46
N GLU A 286 10.50 -13.24 22.65
CA GLU A 286 10.95 -11.88 23.00
C GLU A 286 12.46 -11.80 22.71
N PHE A 287 12.81 -10.97 21.75
CA PHE A 287 14.20 -10.75 21.33
C PHE A 287 14.68 -9.38 21.82
N SER A 288 15.77 -9.39 22.60
CA SER A 288 16.39 -8.15 23.08
C SER A 288 17.43 -7.66 22.07
N SER A 289 17.09 -6.63 21.31
CA SER A 289 17.96 -6.08 20.28
C SER A 289 18.86 -4.96 20.82
N VAL A 290 20.16 -5.11 20.63
CA VAL A 290 21.14 -4.06 20.95
C VAL A 290 21.06 -2.92 19.95
N ALA A 291 20.84 -3.22 18.67
CA ALA A 291 20.75 -2.23 17.60
C ALA A 291 19.50 -1.35 17.76
N LEU A 292 18.32 -1.95 18.01
CA LEU A 292 17.06 -1.22 18.24
C LEU A 292 17.02 -0.56 19.62
N ARG A 293 17.77 -1.09 20.61
CA ARG A 293 17.74 -0.72 22.04
C ARG A 293 16.37 -0.98 22.70
N GLU A 294 15.69 -2.02 22.25
CA GLU A 294 14.37 -2.44 22.74
C GLU A 294 14.18 -3.94 22.59
N ASN A 295 13.14 -4.46 23.23
CA ASN A 295 12.70 -5.84 23.00
C ASN A 295 11.73 -5.85 21.81
N ARG A 296 11.97 -6.78 20.89
CA ARG A 296 11.10 -7.00 19.72
C ARG A 296 10.55 -8.42 19.75
N ARG A 297 9.24 -8.56 19.58
CA ARG A 297 8.64 -9.88 19.39
C ARG A 297 9.00 -10.42 18.03
N VAL A 298 9.36 -11.70 17.99
CA VAL A 298 9.69 -12.42 16.75
C VAL A 298 8.85 -13.67 16.68
N LYS A 299 8.09 -13.85 15.62
CA LYS A 299 7.43 -15.12 15.30
C LYS A 299 8.39 -16.02 14.54
N VAL A 300 8.44 -17.29 14.95
CA VAL A 300 9.25 -18.33 14.31
C VAL A 300 8.34 -19.49 13.96
N TYR A 301 8.32 -19.84 12.68
CA TYR A 301 7.68 -21.06 12.20
C TYR A 301 8.75 -22.09 11.86
N LEU A 302 8.65 -23.27 12.48
CA LEU A 302 9.46 -24.46 12.18
C LEU A 302 8.62 -25.45 11.38
N PRO A 303 9.13 -25.93 10.22
CA PRO A 303 8.39 -26.89 9.40
C PRO A 303 8.25 -28.24 10.09
N PRO A 304 7.30 -29.11 9.67
CA PRO A 304 7.22 -30.49 10.14
C PRO A 304 8.57 -31.21 9.99
N HIS A 305 8.95 -32.01 10.99
CA HIS A 305 10.19 -32.78 11.00
C HIS A 305 11.47 -31.93 10.90
N HIS A 306 11.44 -30.67 11.35
CA HIS A 306 12.60 -29.77 11.32
C HIS A 306 13.83 -30.33 12.02
N ASP A 307 13.66 -31.17 13.03
CA ASP A 307 14.71 -31.86 13.79
C ASP A 307 15.51 -32.90 12.96
N GLN A 308 14.98 -33.30 11.80
CA GLN A 308 15.68 -34.20 10.86
C GLN A 308 16.60 -33.45 9.89
N HIS A 309 16.60 -32.12 9.92
CA HIS A 309 17.41 -31.25 9.07
C HIS A 309 18.54 -30.61 9.88
N SER A 310 19.78 -30.80 9.45
CA SER A 310 20.94 -30.12 10.06
C SER A 310 20.97 -28.63 9.72
N GLU A 311 20.30 -28.23 8.64
CA GLU A 311 20.26 -26.87 8.12
C GLU A 311 18.94 -26.67 7.35
N LEU A 312 18.24 -25.57 7.61
CA LEU A 312 16.96 -25.23 6.97
C LEU A 312 17.13 -24.01 6.07
N HIS A 313 16.52 -24.04 4.89
CA HIS A 313 16.27 -22.82 4.14
C HIS A 313 15.50 -21.84 5.02
N VAL A 314 15.80 -20.55 4.96
CA VAL A 314 15.17 -19.56 5.84
C VAL A 314 14.68 -18.34 5.09
N VAL A 315 13.47 -17.90 5.43
CA VAL A 315 12.93 -16.61 5.02
C VAL A 315 12.86 -15.69 6.23
N TYR A 316 13.58 -14.58 6.16
CA TYR A 316 13.47 -13.47 7.10
C TYR A 316 12.37 -12.54 6.59
N ALA A 317 11.22 -12.54 7.25
CA ALA A 317 10.03 -11.83 6.83
C ALA A 317 9.80 -10.57 7.65
N THR A 318 9.35 -9.51 7.03
CA THR A 318 8.82 -8.34 7.76
C THR A 318 7.44 -8.65 8.34
N ASP A 319 6.90 -7.76 9.17
CA ASP A 319 5.51 -7.78 9.65
C ASP A 319 5.08 -9.09 10.34
N GLY A 320 5.91 -9.60 11.24
CA GLY A 320 5.64 -10.83 11.99
C GLY A 320 4.31 -10.85 12.74
N ASN A 321 3.74 -9.68 13.07
CA ASN A 321 2.40 -9.56 13.65
C ASN A 321 1.29 -10.00 12.67
N MET A 322 1.57 -10.04 11.36
CA MET A 322 0.62 -10.41 10.30
C MET A 322 1.02 -11.69 9.56
N ILE A 323 2.04 -12.41 10.00
CA ILE A 323 2.63 -13.53 9.24
C ILE A 323 1.79 -14.82 9.28
N GLU A 324 0.89 -14.99 10.26
CA GLU A 324 0.19 -16.26 10.50
C GLU A 324 -0.62 -16.78 9.29
N PRO A 325 -1.37 -15.98 8.53
CA PRO A 325 -2.05 -16.45 7.33
C PRO A 325 -1.10 -17.01 6.26
N TYR A 326 0.10 -16.46 6.14
CA TYR A 326 1.13 -16.98 5.23
C TYR A 326 1.65 -18.34 5.72
N ILE A 327 1.87 -18.47 7.05
CA ILE A 327 2.35 -19.71 7.65
C ILE A 327 1.38 -20.86 7.37
N ARG A 328 0.07 -20.65 7.51
CA ARG A 328 -0.95 -21.67 7.22
C ARG A 328 -0.87 -22.17 5.78
N ARG A 329 -0.58 -21.31 4.84
CA ARG A 329 -0.41 -21.67 3.42
C ARG A 329 0.93 -22.39 3.18
N ILE A 330 2.00 -21.92 3.82
CA ILE A 330 3.34 -22.54 3.74
C ILE A 330 3.32 -23.94 4.34
N ASP A 331 2.72 -24.12 5.51
CA ASP A 331 2.63 -25.41 6.20
C ASP A 331 1.91 -26.46 5.32
N ALA A 332 0.77 -26.07 4.73
CA ALA A 332 0.04 -26.93 3.79
C ALA A 332 0.83 -27.22 2.50
N ALA A 333 1.56 -26.24 1.97
CA ALA A 333 2.37 -26.42 0.78
C ALA A 333 3.57 -27.36 1.02
N ILE A 334 4.17 -27.31 2.22
CA ILE A 334 5.21 -28.27 2.65
C ILE A 334 4.59 -29.67 2.79
N ALA A 335 3.46 -29.79 3.48
CA ALA A 335 2.77 -31.06 3.72
C ALA A 335 2.37 -31.78 2.43
N THR A 336 2.00 -31.01 1.40
CA THR A 336 1.64 -31.55 0.07
C THR A 336 2.82 -31.69 -0.89
N GLY A 337 4.03 -31.34 -0.46
CA GLY A 337 5.25 -31.44 -1.27
C GLY A 337 5.35 -30.41 -2.40
N VAL A 338 4.58 -29.33 -2.33
CA VAL A 338 4.65 -28.21 -3.29
C VAL A 338 5.93 -27.42 -3.11
N ILE A 339 6.39 -27.26 -1.86
CA ILE A 339 7.66 -26.59 -1.51
C ILE A 339 8.49 -27.46 -0.56
N ALA A 340 9.80 -27.24 -0.57
CA ALA A 340 10.71 -27.84 0.42
C ALA A 340 10.46 -27.26 1.82
N PRO A 341 10.83 -27.99 2.91
CA PRO A 341 10.77 -27.46 4.27
C PRO A 341 11.53 -26.13 4.38
N VAL A 342 10.90 -25.12 4.98
CA VAL A 342 11.45 -23.78 5.15
C VAL A 342 11.13 -23.23 6.54
N LEU A 343 12.15 -22.63 7.17
CA LEU A 343 12.05 -21.85 8.40
C LEU A 343 11.57 -20.42 8.06
N ILE A 344 10.63 -19.88 8.82
CA ILE A 344 10.24 -18.46 8.70
C ILE A 344 10.57 -17.75 10.02
N VAL A 345 11.31 -16.66 9.94
CA VAL A 345 11.69 -15.81 11.07
C VAL A 345 11.14 -14.41 10.81
N ALA A 346 10.18 -13.98 11.60
CA ALA A 346 9.40 -12.78 11.31
C ALA A 346 9.28 -11.86 12.55
N PRO A 347 10.14 -10.84 12.67
CA PRO A 347 9.97 -9.83 13.70
C PRO A 347 8.69 -9.02 13.49
N HIS A 348 8.03 -8.65 14.58
CA HIS A 348 6.90 -7.74 14.54
C HIS A 348 7.34 -6.38 14.03
N ALA A 349 6.51 -5.73 13.23
CA ALA A 349 6.70 -4.34 12.86
C ALA A 349 6.67 -3.41 14.06
N ALA A 350 7.32 -2.26 13.95
CA ALA A 350 7.09 -1.14 14.85
C ALA A 350 5.63 -0.66 14.77
N PRO A 351 5.10 0.01 15.80
CA PRO A 351 3.71 0.46 15.83
C PRO A 351 3.35 1.35 14.63
N MET A 352 2.13 1.13 14.15
CA MET A 352 1.45 2.01 13.21
C MET A 352 0.07 2.30 13.82
N ASP A 353 -0.09 3.50 14.36
CA ASP A 353 -1.30 3.90 15.06
C ASP A 353 -1.60 5.40 14.82
N HIS A 354 -2.53 5.95 15.61
CA HIS A 354 -2.90 7.36 15.55
C HIS A 354 -1.79 8.36 15.91
N THR A 355 -0.66 7.89 16.46
CA THR A 355 0.49 8.73 16.80
C THR A 355 1.51 8.82 15.68
N GLY A 356 1.51 7.87 14.75
CA GLY A 356 2.39 7.85 13.59
C GLY A 356 2.54 6.48 12.93
N ASN A 357 3.33 6.46 11.88
CA ASN A 357 3.72 5.24 11.16
C ASN A 357 5.20 4.92 11.42
N GLU A 358 5.50 4.41 12.61
CA GLU A 358 6.86 4.06 13.00
C GLU A 358 7.44 2.89 12.17
N ARG A 359 6.54 2.01 11.66
CA ARG A 359 6.89 0.94 10.72
C ARG A 359 7.57 1.49 9.46
N ALA A 360 7.02 2.54 8.85
CA ALA A 360 7.62 3.16 7.67
C ALA A 360 9.00 3.77 7.95
N LEU A 361 9.22 4.34 9.15
CA LEU A 361 10.51 4.89 9.56
C LEU A 361 11.60 3.82 9.70
N GLU A 362 11.21 2.58 10.04
CA GLU A 362 12.15 1.44 10.12
C GLU A 362 12.36 0.75 8.77
N TYR A 363 11.35 0.77 7.88
CA TYR A 363 11.36 -0.04 6.68
C TYR A 363 11.83 0.71 5.43
N LEU A 364 11.57 2.01 5.37
CA LEU A 364 11.79 2.78 4.14
C LEU A 364 13.01 3.70 4.27
N PRO A 365 14.03 3.54 3.40
CA PRO A 365 15.16 4.44 3.39
C PRO A 365 14.73 5.87 3.05
N GLY A 366 15.36 6.86 3.70
CA GLY A 366 15.08 8.27 3.47
C GLY A 366 13.89 8.84 4.28
N PHE A 367 13.19 8.03 5.10
CA PHE A 367 12.16 8.51 6.03
C PHE A 367 12.77 8.88 7.39
N ASP A 368 13.60 8.02 7.94
CA ASP A 368 14.45 8.25 9.11
C ASP A 368 15.69 7.36 8.98
N ASP A 369 16.79 7.93 8.49
CA ASP A 369 18.00 7.16 8.20
C ASP A 369 18.57 6.48 9.45
N GLN A 370 18.45 7.10 10.64
CA GLN A 370 18.98 6.51 11.87
C GLN A 370 18.14 5.32 12.35
N ARG A 371 16.81 5.38 12.21
CA ARG A 371 15.92 4.26 12.55
C ARG A 371 16.07 3.14 11.55
N PHE A 372 16.10 3.46 10.28
CA PHE A 372 16.34 2.51 9.20
C PHE A 372 17.66 1.77 9.40
N ASP A 373 18.78 2.47 9.65
CA ASP A 373 20.08 1.85 9.88
C ASP A 373 20.12 0.96 11.14
N ARG A 374 19.42 1.35 12.21
CA ARG A 374 19.29 0.50 13.40
C ARG A 374 18.49 -0.76 13.09
N HIS A 375 17.40 -0.61 12.35
CA HIS A 375 16.57 -1.74 11.95
C HIS A 375 17.33 -2.67 11.00
N GLN A 376 18.09 -2.15 10.04
CA GLN A 376 18.96 -2.96 9.17
C GLN A 376 19.95 -3.78 9.98
N ARG A 377 20.65 -3.19 10.96
CA ARG A 377 21.60 -3.94 11.83
C ARG A 377 20.90 -5.04 12.64
N PHE A 378 19.73 -4.76 13.18
CA PHE A 378 18.91 -5.77 13.86
C PHE A 378 18.55 -6.91 12.90
N PHE A 379 17.98 -6.57 11.75
CA PHE A 379 17.42 -7.53 10.80
C PHE A 379 18.47 -8.37 10.07
N VAL A 380 19.64 -7.80 9.79
CA VAL A 380 20.70 -8.44 9.00
C VAL A 380 21.79 -9.10 9.84
N ASP A 381 22.11 -8.56 11.01
CA ASP A 381 23.21 -9.05 11.83
C ASP A 381 22.75 -9.81 13.07
N GLU A 382 21.79 -9.25 13.85
CA GLU A 382 21.40 -9.85 15.14
C GLU A 382 20.42 -11.02 14.92
N LEU A 383 19.37 -10.79 14.12
CA LEU A 383 18.31 -11.77 13.91
C LEU A 383 18.79 -13.04 13.22
N PRO A 384 19.61 -13.00 12.14
CA PRO A 384 20.12 -14.21 11.50
C PRO A 384 21.03 -15.03 12.42
N LYS A 385 21.92 -14.36 13.16
CA LYS A 385 22.82 -15.04 14.10
C LYS A 385 22.02 -15.80 15.16
N TRP A 386 20.99 -15.20 15.73
CA TRP A 386 20.12 -15.86 16.69
C TRP A 386 19.35 -17.05 16.04
N ALA A 387 18.88 -16.88 14.81
CA ALA A 387 18.16 -17.93 14.11
C ALA A 387 19.06 -19.14 13.75
N GLU A 388 20.34 -18.88 13.44
CA GLU A 388 21.36 -19.93 13.23
C GLU A 388 21.64 -20.70 14.51
N GLU A 389 21.79 -20.00 15.64
CA GLU A 389 22.10 -20.58 16.94
C GLU A 389 20.94 -21.41 17.52
N GLU A 390 19.70 -20.93 17.36
CA GLU A 390 18.53 -21.52 18.04
C GLU A 390 17.68 -22.44 17.16
N PHE A 391 17.67 -22.26 15.83
CA PHE A 391 16.71 -22.91 14.93
C PHE A 391 17.33 -23.60 13.71
N SER A 392 18.64 -23.75 13.67
CA SER A 392 19.37 -24.34 12.53
C SER A 392 19.10 -23.62 11.19
N ALA A 393 18.90 -22.29 11.23
CA ALA A 393 18.80 -21.50 10.02
C ALA A 393 20.11 -21.58 9.22
N SER A 394 20.01 -21.72 7.89
CA SER A 394 21.21 -21.79 7.05
C SER A 394 22.03 -20.50 7.11
N PRO A 395 23.35 -20.56 7.30
CA PRO A 395 24.25 -19.44 7.14
C PRO A 395 24.55 -19.12 5.66
N ASN A 396 24.22 -20.03 4.73
CA ASN A 396 24.50 -19.87 3.32
C ASN A 396 23.49 -18.92 2.67
N ARG A 397 23.99 -17.87 2.00
CA ARG A 397 23.16 -16.87 1.32
C ARG A 397 22.16 -17.49 0.32
N GLU A 398 22.55 -18.56 -0.40
CA GLU A 398 21.71 -19.20 -1.41
C GLU A 398 20.45 -19.85 -0.81
N PHE A 399 20.47 -20.10 0.51
CA PHE A 399 19.36 -20.67 1.27
C PHE A 399 18.67 -19.62 2.15
N ARG A 400 18.93 -18.32 1.91
CA ARG A 400 18.33 -17.22 2.62
C ARG A 400 17.51 -16.34 1.69
N ALA A 401 16.31 -15.99 2.13
CA ALA A 401 15.48 -14.99 1.50
C ALA A 401 15.10 -13.88 2.48
N VAL A 402 14.95 -12.66 1.97
CA VAL A 402 14.22 -11.59 2.65
C VAL A 402 12.86 -11.43 2.00
N PHE A 403 11.79 -11.27 2.81
CA PHE A 403 10.42 -11.15 2.34
C PHE A 403 9.70 -9.94 2.95
N GLY A 404 8.91 -9.26 2.13
CA GLY A 404 7.98 -8.23 2.59
C GLY A 404 6.93 -7.82 1.58
N CYS A 405 5.87 -7.19 2.09
CA CYS A 405 4.76 -6.65 1.31
C CYS A 405 4.57 -5.17 1.61
N SER A 406 4.11 -4.37 0.64
CA SER A 406 3.88 -2.93 0.83
C SER A 406 5.17 -2.21 1.27
N ASP A 407 5.19 -1.47 2.39
CA ASP A 407 6.42 -0.90 2.97
C ASP A 407 7.46 -1.99 3.26
N GLY A 408 7.01 -3.19 3.68
CA GLY A 408 7.89 -4.36 3.86
C GLY A 408 8.58 -4.80 2.57
N ALA A 409 7.94 -4.61 1.40
CA ALA A 409 8.58 -4.85 0.10
C ALA A 409 9.69 -3.83 -0.18
N GLY A 410 9.46 -2.57 0.18
CA GLY A 410 10.50 -1.53 0.14
C GLY A 410 11.70 -1.91 1.01
N HIS A 411 11.44 -2.40 2.24
CA HIS A 411 12.47 -2.93 3.13
C HIS A 411 13.22 -4.13 2.50
N ALA A 412 12.49 -5.10 1.94
CA ALA A 412 13.09 -6.29 1.35
C ALA A 412 14.02 -5.93 0.17
N LEU A 413 13.58 -5.02 -0.71
CA LEU A 413 14.37 -4.53 -1.83
C LEU A 413 15.62 -3.76 -1.38
N ALA A 414 15.48 -2.88 -0.38
CA ALA A 414 16.61 -2.16 0.19
C ALA A 414 17.62 -3.13 0.85
N THR A 415 17.14 -4.07 1.67
CA THR A 415 17.98 -5.08 2.33
C THR A 415 18.70 -5.97 1.31
N GLY A 416 17.98 -6.47 0.29
CA GLY A 416 18.58 -7.29 -0.77
C GLY A 416 19.64 -6.55 -1.58
N SER A 417 19.45 -5.25 -1.82
CA SER A 417 20.41 -4.37 -2.47
C SER A 417 21.68 -4.13 -1.63
N MET A 418 21.50 -3.76 -0.36
CA MET A 418 22.58 -3.36 0.54
C MET A 418 23.39 -4.56 1.05
N HIS A 419 22.76 -5.73 1.19
CA HIS A 419 23.34 -6.93 1.82
C HIS A 419 23.27 -8.15 0.91
N ARG A 420 23.65 -7.96 -0.35
CA ARG A 420 23.67 -9.01 -1.39
C ARG A 420 24.55 -10.23 -1.04
N ASP A 421 25.53 -10.06 -0.15
CA ASP A 421 26.36 -11.14 0.38
C ASP A 421 25.62 -12.01 1.42
N ARG A 422 24.47 -11.57 1.92
CA ARG A 422 23.67 -12.22 2.96
C ARG A 422 22.47 -12.98 2.45
N TYR A 423 21.88 -12.54 1.33
CA TYR A 423 20.63 -13.08 0.80
C TYR A 423 20.77 -13.48 -0.66
N GLY A 424 20.40 -14.73 -0.99
CA GLY A 424 20.32 -15.23 -2.37
C GLY A 424 18.99 -14.86 -3.05
N HIS A 425 17.94 -14.59 -2.25
CA HIS A 425 16.62 -14.26 -2.75
C HIS A 425 16.02 -13.02 -2.04
N CYS A 426 15.35 -12.19 -2.83
CA CYS A 426 14.55 -11.07 -2.34
C CYS A 426 13.12 -11.24 -2.85
N ILE A 427 12.14 -11.37 -1.95
CA ILE A 427 10.73 -11.55 -2.27
C ILE A 427 10.00 -10.28 -1.86
N ALA A 428 9.53 -9.49 -2.83
CA ALA A 428 8.97 -8.18 -2.59
C ALA A 428 7.64 -8.00 -3.35
N TYR A 429 6.55 -7.83 -2.60
CA TYR A 429 5.23 -7.72 -3.19
C TYR A 429 4.61 -6.34 -2.98
N SER A 430 4.05 -5.79 -4.07
CA SER A 430 3.29 -4.54 -4.03
C SER A 430 4.07 -3.39 -3.37
N THR A 431 5.30 -3.14 -3.82
CA THR A 431 6.07 -2.01 -3.31
C THR A 431 5.45 -0.69 -3.74
N GLY A 432 5.37 0.28 -2.81
CA GLY A 432 4.90 1.63 -3.12
C GLY A 432 6.00 2.59 -3.59
N MET A 433 7.27 2.17 -3.53
CA MET A 433 8.41 3.00 -3.92
C MET A 433 9.07 2.44 -5.19
N PRO A 434 9.11 3.20 -6.28
CA PRO A 434 9.88 2.81 -7.46
C PRO A 434 11.39 2.85 -7.17
N PRO A 435 12.23 2.22 -8.01
CA PRO A 435 13.67 2.31 -7.87
C PRO A 435 14.13 3.77 -7.96
N SER A 436 15.08 4.17 -7.14
CA SER A 436 15.66 5.52 -7.18
C SER A 436 17.01 5.51 -7.90
N GLU A 437 17.37 6.62 -8.55
CA GLU A 437 18.68 6.80 -9.19
C GLU A 437 19.86 6.73 -8.19
N GLN A 438 19.58 6.94 -6.90
CA GLN A 438 20.57 6.88 -5.84
C GLN A 438 20.83 5.44 -5.37
N MET A 439 20.02 4.47 -5.80
CA MET A 439 20.17 3.09 -5.40
C MET A 439 21.35 2.46 -6.10
N GLN A 440 22.37 2.10 -5.33
CA GLN A 440 23.53 1.38 -5.82
C GLN A 440 23.18 -0.11 -5.91
N TRP A 441 22.68 -0.52 -7.05
CA TRP A 441 22.43 -1.93 -7.36
C TRP A 441 23.55 -2.43 -8.26
N ASP A 442 24.32 -3.38 -7.76
CA ASP A 442 25.31 -4.08 -8.56
C ASP A 442 24.73 -5.45 -8.95
N SER A 443 24.63 -5.73 -10.23
CA SER A 443 24.10 -6.99 -10.75
C SER A 443 25.00 -8.20 -10.42
N GLU A 444 26.30 -7.96 -10.19
CA GLU A 444 27.21 -9.01 -9.75
C GLU A 444 26.93 -9.42 -8.32
N GLY A 445 26.49 -10.66 -8.14
CA GLY A 445 26.09 -11.19 -6.84
C GLY A 445 24.76 -10.67 -6.30
N ALA A 446 23.96 -9.98 -7.12
CA ALA A 446 22.60 -9.57 -6.74
C ALA A 446 21.74 -10.79 -6.35
N PRO A 447 20.82 -10.66 -5.38
CA PRO A 447 19.85 -11.70 -5.10
C PRO A 447 18.91 -11.90 -6.31
N PHE A 448 18.31 -13.10 -6.43
CA PHE A 448 17.19 -13.28 -7.33
C PHE A 448 15.96 -12.56 -6.75
N VAL A 449 15.38 -11.63 -7.52
CA VAL A 449 14.25 -10.82 -7.04
C VAL A 449 12.92 -11.41 -7.53
N HIS A 450 12.04 -11.75 -6.59
CA HIS A 450 10.67 -12.19 -6.87
C HIS A 450 9.72 -11.04 -6.60
N LEU A 451 9.13 -10.49 -7.66
CA LEU A 451 8.17 -9.40 -7.60
C LEU A 451 6.75 -9.92 -7.84
N CYS A 452 5.79 -9.37 -7.14
CA CYS A 452 4.37 -9.55 -7.43
C CYS A 452 3.61 -8.24 -7.19
N ALA A 453 2.66 -7.92 -8.07
CA ALA A 453 1.73 -6.83 -7.87
C ALA A 453 0.39 -7.09 -8.55
N GLY A 454 -0.67 -6.48 -8.01
CA GLY A 454 -2.01 -6.54 -8.54
C GLY A 454 -2.33 -5.38 -9.47
N THR A 455 -3.01 -5.65 -10.58
CA THR A 455 -3.43 -4.61 -11.53
C THR A 455 -4.48 -3.65 -10.96
N LEU A 456 -5.16 -4.04 -9.85
CA LEU A 456 -6.18 -3.23 -9.20
C LEU A 456 -5.60 -2.33 -8.07
N GLU A 457 -4.29 -2.38 -7.82
CA GLU A 457 -3.56 -1.53 -6.88
C GLU A 457 -2.63 -0.54 -7.63
N GLN A 458 -3.20 0.34 -8.44
CA GLN A 458 -2.53 1.08 -9.51
C GLN A 458 -1.14 1.65 -9.16
N GLY A 459 -1.00 2.41 -8.09
CA GLY A 459 0.29 3.01 -7.70
C GLY A 459 1.34 1.97 -7.31
N PHE A 460 0.95 0.94 -6.58
CA PHE A 460 1.83 -0.17 -6.19
C PHE A 460 2.20 -1.04 -7.39
N HIS A 461 1.25 -1.28 -8.30
CA HIS A 461 1.52 -1.99 -9.54
C HIS A 461 2.56 -1.26 -10.37
N GLN A 462 2.37 0.04 -10.62
CA GLN A 462 3.29 0.88 -11.39
C GLN A 462 4.70 0.90 -10.76
N ALA A 463 4.80 1.06 -9.44
CA ALA A 463 6.08 1.05 -8.75
C ALA A 463 6.78 -0.32 -8.85
N THR A 464 6.03 -1.42 -8.72
CA THR A 464 6.58 -2.78 -8.82
C THR A 464 6.98 -3.10 -10.27
N GLU A 465 6.20 -2.68 -11.27
CA GLU A 465 6.54 -2.80 -12.70
C GLU A 465 7.80 -2.00 -13.04
N ALA A 466 7.94 -0.79 -12.48
CA ALA A 466 9.15 0.01 -12.62
C ALA A 466 10.39 -0.73 -12.06
N TRP A 467 10.25 -1.44 -10.94
CA TRP A 467 11.31 -2.31 -10.43
C TRP A 467 11.65 -3.45 -11.39
N ALA A 468 10.65 -4.13 -11.93
CA ALA A 468 10.88 -5.21 -12.89
C ALA A 468 11.63 -4.69 -14.15
N ALA A 469 11.20 -3.56 -14.70
CA ALA A 469 11.84 -2.92 -15.82
C ALA A 469 13.29 -2.48 -15.50
N TRP A 470 13.50 -1.93 -14.31
CA TRP A 470 14.81 -1.48 -13.85
C TRP A 470 15.77 -2.66 -13.65
N LEU A 471 15.32 -3.75 -13.00
CA LEU A 471 16.10 -4.98 -12.82
C LEU A 471 16.46 -5.61 -14.18
N HIS A 472 15.51 -5.63 -15.11
CA HIS A 472 15.77 -6.09 -16.48
C HIS A 472 16.86 -5.27 -17.16
N PHE A 473 16.76 -3.93 -17.09
CA PHE A 473 17.77 -3.02 -17.67
C PHE A 473 19.16 -3.26 -17.09
N HIS A 474 19.27 -3.54 -15.78
CA HIS A 474 20.53 -3.85 -15.10
C HIS A 474 20.96 -5.31 -15.21
N SER A 475 20.29 -6.13 -16.03
CA SER A 475 20.59 -7.56 -16.21
C SER A 475 20.59 -8.36 -14.89
N SER A 476 19.80 -7.92 -13.90
CA SER A 476 19.67 -8.58 -12.61
C SER A 476 18.63 -9.70 -12.67
N PRO A 477 18.88 -10.86 -12.05
CA PRO A 477 17.96 -11.99 -12.09
C PRO A 477 16.67 -11.65 -11.33
N HIS A 478 15.53 -11.75 -12.01
CA HIS A 478 14.23 -11.47 -11.40
C HIS A 478 13.10 -12.23 -12.07
N HIS A 479 11.97 -12.30 -11.36
CA HIS A 479 10.68 -12.75 -11.87
C HIS A 479 9.59 -11.79 -11.40
N PHE A 480 8.75 -11.34 -12.30
CA PHE A 480 7.59 -10.51 -11.99
C PHE A 480 6.30 -11.26 -12.28
N THR A 481 5.46 -11.43 -11.25
CA THR A 481 4.11 -11.98 -11.36
C THR A 481 3.10 -10.85 -11.31
N GLU A 482 2.40 -10.61 -12.42
CA GLU A 482 1.23 -9.72 -12.45
C GLU A 482 -0.03 -10.53 -12.14
N ARG A 483 -0.88 -10.02 -11.25
CA ARG A 483 -2.18 -10.60 -10.86
C ARG A 483 -3.31 -9.62 -11.07
N VAL A 484 -4.52 -10.10 -11.35
CA VAL A 484 -5.72 -9.25 -11.32
C VAL A 484 -6.28 -9.28 -9.89
N CYS A 485 -5.73 -8.44 -9.03
CA CYS A 485 -6.06 -8.34 -7.61
C CYS A 485 -5.69 -6.94 -7.08
N GLY A 486 -6.17 -6.60 -5.90
CA GLY A 486 -5.88 -5.35 -5.23
C GLY A 486 -4.68 -5.44 -4.27
N HIS A 487 -4.50 -4.38 -3.48
CA HIS A 487 -3.52 -4.33 -2.39
C HIS A 487 -4.06 -5.11 -1.19
N ASP A 488 -4.10 -6.42 -1.30
CA ASP A 488 -4.72 -7.27 -0.31
C ASP A 488 -3.88 -8.52 0.04
N LEU A 489 -4.18 -9.05 1.22
CA LEU A 489 -3.47 -10.19 1.78
C LEU A 489 -3.63 -11.47 0.94
N ILE A 490 -4.73 -11.62 0.20
CA ILE A 490 -5.06 -12.86 -0.54
C ILE A 490 -4.02 -13.14 -1.61
N GLN A 491 -3.69 -12.13 -2.43
CA GLN A 491 -2.67 -12.31 -3.47
C GLN A 491 -1.29 -12.63 -2.88
N TRP A 492 -0.92 -11.96 -1.79
CA TRP A 492 0.40 -12.14 -1.19
C TRP A 492 0.55 -13.52 -0.57
N ILE A 493 -0.49 -14.00 0.12
CA ILE A 493 -0.52 -15.34 0.70
C ILE A 493 -0.47 -16.41 -0.39
N GLU A 494 -1.18 -16.24 -1.49
CA GLU A 494 -1.20 -17.21 -2.59
C GLU A 494 0.10 -17.23 -3.38
N GLU A 495 0.79 -16.09 -3.53
CA GLU A 495 2.05 -16.01 -4.28
C GLU A 495 3.27 -16.45 -3.48
N PHE A 496 3.23 -16.34 -2.14
CA PHE A 496 4.39 -16.61 -1.30
C PHE A 496 4.94 -18.03 -1.44
N PRO A 497 4.14 -19.12 -1.36
CA PRO A 497 4.64 -20.47 -1.61
C PRO A 497 5.20 -20.64 -3.04
N ARG A 498 4.61 -19.97 -4.04
CA ARG A 498 5.10 -20.03 -5.43
C ARG A 498 6.48 -19.37 -5.57
N SER A 499 6.71 -18.28 -4.86
CA SER A 499 8.04 -17.64 -4.85
C SER A 499 9.07 -18.51 -4.13
N ILE A 500 8.71 -19.18 -3.04
CA ILE A 500 9.58 -20.14 -2.36
C ILE A 500 9.89 -21.34 -3.28
N ALA A 501 8.89 -21.86 -4.00
CA ALA A 501 9.11 -22.92 -4.97
C ALA A 501 10.07 -22.50 -6.10
N ARG A 502 9.98 -21.25 -6.56
CA ARG A 502 10.92 -20.71 -7.55
C ARG A 502 12.31 -20.52 -6.99
N ALA A 503 12.43 -20.16 -5.71
CA ALA A 503 13.72 -19.95 -5.06
C ALA A 503 14.49 -21.26 -4.88
N TRP A 504 13.83 -22.30 -4.38
CA TRP A 504 14.50 -23.52 -3.93
C TRP A 504 13.95 -24.81 -4.53
N GLY A 505 12.97 -24.71 -5.42
CA GLY A 505 12.32 -25.86 -6.05
C GLY A 505 11.33 -26.58 -5.15
N ALA A 506 10.62 -27.54 -5.74
CA ALA A 506 9.90 -28.55 -4.98
C ALA A 506 10.90 -29.60 -4.47
N PRO A 507 10.64 -30.29 -3.34
CA PRO A 507 11.48 -31.38 -2.90
C PRO A 507 11.60 -32.41 -4.05
N ALA A 508 12.83 -32.82 -4.37
CA ALA A 508 13.07 -33.86 -5.38
C ALA A 508 12.17 -35.04 -5.02
N ASN A 509 11.25 -35.41 -5.92
CA ASN A 509 10.23 -36.40 -5.70
C ASN A 509 10.80 -37.63 -5.02
N SER A 510 10.36 -37.94 -3.81
CA SER A 510 10.58 -39.22 -3.14
C SER A 510 9.87 -40.40 -3.84
N TYR A 511 9.37 -40.19 -5.06
CA TYR A 511 8.65 -41.19 -5.86
C TYR A 511 9.55 -42.23 -6.56
N GLU A 512 10.88 -42.13 -6.47
CA GLU A 512 11.79 -43.12 -7.05
C GLU A 512 12.43 -44.09 -6.04
N ARG A 513 11.95 -44.18 -4.79
CA ARG A 513 12.44 -45.15 -3.81
C ARG A 513 11.42 -46.22 -3.42
N SER A 514 10.66 -46.70 -4.39
CA SER A 514 9.91 -47.97 -4.23
C SER A 514 9.71 -48.64 -5.59
N LYS A 515 10.78 -49.15 -6.15
CA LYS A 515 10.77 -50.27 -7.08
C LYS A 515 11.92 -51.23 -6.74
#